data_1f9e402cb73bcf59bcc7a7a902ec49ce
#
_entry.id   1f9e402cb73bcf59bcc7a7a902ec49ce
#
_cell.length_a   1.000
_cell.length_b   1.000
_cell.length_c   1.000
_cell.angle_alpha   90.00
_cell.angle_beta   90.00
_cell.angle_gamma   90.00
#
_symmetry.space_group_name_H-M   'P 1'
#
loop_
_entity.id
_entity.type
_entity.pdbx_description
1 polymer ?
#
loop_
_entity_poly.entity_id
_entity_poly.type
_entity_poly.pdbx_seq_one_letter_code
_entity_poly.pdbx_strand_id
1 'polypeptide(L)'
;MSEPIIVVRDLANRFGSHAVHEHLDLDVMKGEILGVVGGSGTGKSVLLRSIIGLRQPSEGSVHVFGQNLPALPPLERSKLERRFGVLFQNGALFSSLTVSENICLPLIEHAGLSRADAQFMAKVKISLAGLPPDAGAKYPAELSGGMVKRAALARALALDPDILFLDEPTAGLDPIGAAAFDPV
;
A
#
# COMPACT_ATOMS: atom_id res chain seq x y z
N MET A 1 11.31 23.98 -8.03
CA MET A 1 11.69 22.85 -7.16
C MET A 1 10.43 22.09 -6.86
N SER A 2 10.40 20.78 -7.06
CA SER A 2 9.24 19.95 -6.72
C SER A 2 9.05 19.98 -5.19
N GLU A 3 7.79 20.13 -4.76
CA GLU A 3 7.45 20.14 -3.33
C GLU A 3 7.41 18.70 -2.81
N PRO A 4 7.96 18.41 -1.60
CA PRO A 4 7.93 17.08 -1.03
C PRO A 4 6.48 16.67 -0.69
N ILE A 5 6.12 15.44 -1.08
CA ILE A 5 4.80 14.86 -0.82
C ILE A 5 4.75 14.13 0.52
N ILE A 6 5.90 13.61 0.98
CA ILE A 6 6.09 13.04 2.30
C ILE A 6 7.28 13.73 2.95
N VAL A 7 7.13 14.13 4.21
CA VAL A 7 8.16 14.74 5.04
C VAL A 7 8.19 14.04 6.39
N VAL A 8 9.29 13.40 6.70
CA VAL A 8 9.55 12.76 8.00
C VAL A 8 10.65 13.54 8.69
N ARG A 9 10.47 13.88 9.97
CA ARG A 9 11.45 14.64 10.75
C ARG A 9 11.64 14.03 12.14
N ASP A 10 12.91 13.80 12.47
CA ASP A 10 13.36 13.29 13.77
C ASP A 10 12.59 12.06 14.26
N LEU A 11 12.25 11.16 13.31
CA LEU A 11 11.39 10.01 13.58
C LEU A 11 12.14 9.00 14.46
N ALA A 12 11.54 8.63 15.57
CA ALA A 12 11.93 7.49 16.37
C ALA A 12 10.82 6.44 16.46
N ASN A 13 11.20 5.19 16.32
CA ASN A 13 10.31 4.04 16.54
C ASN A 13 10.97 3.09 17.54
N ARG A 14 10.31 2.89 18.70
CA ARG A 14 10.80 2.03 19.77
C ARG A 14 9.80 0.92 20.10
N PHE A 15 10.33 -0.23 20.50
CA PHE A 15 9.58 -1.38 21.02
C PHE A 15 10.17 -1.76 22.39
N GLY A 16 9.55 -1.25 23.45
CA GLY A 16 10.15 -1.29 24.78
C GLY A 16 11.48 -0.55 24.80
N SER A 17 12.56 -1.23 25.20
CA SER A 17 13.93 -0.66 25.21
C SER A 17 14.64 -0.73 23.84
N HIS A 18 14.07 -1.43 22.85
CA HIS A 18 14.69 -1.58 21.54
C HIS A 18 14.29 -0.45 20.60
N ALA A 19 15.25 0.34 20.16
CA ALA A 19 15.07 1.36 19.14
C ALA A 19 15.27 0.73 17.75
N VAL A 20 14.27 0.90 16.86
CA VAL A 20 14.34 0.48 15.47
C VAL A 20 14.76 1.63 14.57
N HIS A 21 14.23 2.83 14.86
CA HIS A 21 14.64 4.07 14.21
C HIS A 21 14.93 5.11 15.28
N GLU A 22 15.97 5.92 15.06
CA GLU A 22 16.34 7.08 15.86
C GLU A 22 16.79 8.19 14.92
N HIS A 23 16.29 9.40 15.14
CA HIS A 23 16.65 10.61 14.38
C HIS A 23 16.57 10.44 12.86
N LEU A 24 15.51 9.76 12.37
CA LEU A 24 15.34 9.50 10.94
C LEU A 24 14.62 10.69 10.27
N ASP A 25 15.30 11.28 9.31
CA ASP A 25 14.75 12.29 8.40
C ASP A 25 14.60 11.71 7.00
N LEU A 26 13.48 12.00 6.33
CA LEU A 26 13.22 11.56 4.97
C LEU A 26 12.29 12.54 4.27
N ASP A 27 12.63 12.88 3.03
CA ASP A 27 11.76 13.59 2.10
C ASP A 27 11.50 12.73 0.87
N VAL A 28 10.25 12.65 0.43
CA VAL A 28 9.87 12.03 -0.83
C VAL A 28 9.21 13.09 -1.71
N MET A 29 9.74 13.28 -2.90
CA MET A 29 9.26 14.30 -3.82
C MET A 29 8.07 13.79 -4.64
N LYS A 30 7.20 14.70 -5.08
CA LYS A 30 6.12 14.35 -5.99
C LYS A 30 6.68 13.77 -7.31
N GLY A 31 6.18 12.58 -7.68
CA GLY A 31 6.60 11.86 -8.89
C GLY A 31 7.92 11.08 -8.73
N GLU A 32 8.48 11.01 -7.52
CA GLU A 32 9.66 10.24 -7.22
C GLU A 32 9.31 8.76 -6.98
N ILE A 33 10.21 7.87 -7.40
CA ILE A 33 10.22 6.46 -7.00
C ILE A 33 11.36 6.29 -6.00
N LEU A 34 11.01 6.11 -4.72
CA LEU A 34 11.97 5.94 -3.64
C LEU A 34 12.06 4.45 -3.23
N GLY A 35 13.25 3.87 -3.36
CA GLY A 35 13.54 2.53 -2.86
C GLY A 35 14.20 2.57 -1.47
N VAL A 36 13.55 1.93 -0.47
CA VAL A 36 14.12 1.74 0.87
C VAL A 36 14.71 0.34 0.96
N VAL A 37 16.04 0.25 1.01
CA VAL A 37 16.76 -1.02 1.03
C VAL A 37 17.40 -1.28 2.40
N GLY A 38 17.56 -2.54 2.76
CA GLY A 38 18.17 -2.96 4.02
C GLY A 38 17.87 -4.42 4.32
N GLY A 39 18.63 -5.01 5.23
CA GLY A 39 18.47 -6.41 5.66
C GLY A 39 17.11 -6.69 6.30
N SER A 40 16.83 -7.96 6.58
CA SER A 40 15.63 -8.34 7.34
C SER A 40 15.70 -7.76 8.76
N GLY A 41 14.58 -7.26 9.27
CA GLY A 41 14.50 -6.71 10.63
C GLY A 41 15.02 -5.28 10.80
N THR A 42 15.53 -4.61 9.76
CA THR A 42 16.05 -3.23 9.85
C THR A 42 14.97 -2.15 10.01
N GLY A 43 13.69 -2.53 10.04
CA GLY A 43 12.61 -1.58 10.30
C GLY A 43 11.88 -1.03 9.06
N LYS A 44 12.19 -1.49 7.83
CA LYS A 44 11.54 -0.99 6.60
C LYS A 44 10.01 -0.96 6.70
N SER A 45 9.38 -2.07 7.07
CA SER A 45 7.92 -2.14 7.24
C SER A 45 7.42 -1.32 8.44
N VAL A 46 8.27 -1.08 9.45
CA VAL A 46 7.94 -0.20 10.58
C VAL A 46 7.89 1.25 10.11
N LEU A 47 8.87 1.70 9.31
CA LEU A 47 8.88 3.02 8.71
C LEU A 47 7.64 3.23 7.83
N LEU A 48 7.37 2.29 6.92
CA LEU A 48 6.19 2.34 6.06
C LEU A 48 4.91 2.47 6.88
N ARG A 49 4.72 1.64 7.92
CA ARG A 49 3.54 1.71 8.80
C ARG A 49 3.42 3.03 9.55
N SER A 50 4.55 3.67 9.89
CA SER A 50 4.55 5.01 10.50
C SER A 50 4.11 6.06 9.50
N ILE A 51 4.58 5.99 8.24
CA ILE A 51 4.23 6.95 7.19
C ILE A 51 2.74 6.87 6.83
N ILE A 52 2.20 5.66 6.68
CA ILE A 52 0.76 5.47 6.34
C ILE A 52 -0.17 5.58 7.55
N GLY A 53 0.36 5.89 8.74
CA GLY A 53 -0.43 6.11 9.94
C GLY A 53 -0.95 4.86 10.66
N LEU A 54 -0.53 3.66 10.26
CA LEU A 54 -0.87 2.40 10.95
C LEU A 54 -0.07 2.20 12.25
N ARG A 55 0.99 2.98 12.44
CA ARG A 55 1.77 3.04 13.66
C ARG A 55 2.05 4.49 14.01
N GLN A 56 1.82 4.86 15.26
CA GLN A 56 2.27 6.14 15.76
C GLN A 56 3.76 6.06 16.12
N PRO A 57 4.62 6.95 15.59
CA PRO A 57 6.00 7.05 16.02
C PRO A 57 6.12 7.33 17.50
N SER A 58 7.23 6.92 18.12
CA SER A 58 7.53 7.24 19.53
C SER A 58 7.90 8.71 19.69
N GLU A 59 8.61 9.29 18.71
CA GLU A 59 9.04 10.68 18.63
C GLU A 59 9.08 11.14 17.18
N GLY A 60 9.13 12.44 16.95
CA GLY A 60 9.20 13.04 15.63
C GLY A 60 7.84 13.26 14.97
N SER A 61 7.86 13.57 13.67
CA SER A 61 6.64 13.86 12.92
C SER A 61 6.66 13.27 11.52
N VAL A 62 5.46 12.95 11.00
CA VAL A 62 5.23 12.49 9.64
C VAL A 62 4.14 13.35 9.01
N HIS A 63 4.50 14.06 7.95
CA HIS A 63 3.57 14.84 7.16
C HIS A 63 3.42 14.20 5.77
N VAL A 64 2.19 14.01 5.35
CA VAL A 64 1.87 13.53 4.00
C VAL A 64 0.92 14.54 3.37
N PHE A 65 1.22 14.98 2.16
CA PHE A 65 0.54 16.10 1.49
C PHE A 65 0.50 17.37 2.37
N GLY A 66 1.58 17.65 3.11
CA GLY A 66 1.68 18.79 4.03
C GLY A 66 0.87 18.65 5.33
N GLN A 67 0.19 17.54 5.57
CA GLN A 67 -0.66 17.32 6.75
C GLN A 67 -0.03 16.29 7.71
N ASN A 68 -0.04 16.60 9.01
CA ASN A 68 0.42 15.67 10.05
C ASN A 68 -0.66 14.59 10.26
N LEU A 69 -0.50 13.44 9.60
CA LEU A 69 -1.49 12.36 9.57
C LEU A 69 -1.95 11.89 10.97
N PRO A 70 -1.06 11.64 11.94
CA PRO A 70 -1.47 11.26 13.30
C PRO A 70 -2.31 12.31 14.05
N ALA A 71 -2.18 13.58 13.69
CA ALA A 71 -2.87 14.69 14.36
C ALA A 71 -4.23 15.01 13.72
N LEU A 72 -4.56 14.41 12.58
CA LEU A 72 -5.82 14.68 11.88
C LEU A 72 -7.02 14.08 12.60
N PRO A 73 -8.17 14.78 12.60
CA PRO A 73 -9.46 14.19 12.97
C PRO A 73 -9.78 12.97 12.08
N PRO A 74 -10.52 11.97 12.61
CA PRO A 74 -10.76 10.70 11.89
C PRO A 74 -11.33 10.87 10.47
N LEU A 75 -12.24 11.83 10.28
CA LEU A 75 -12.86 12.07 8.98
C LEU A 75 -11.85 12.64 7.94
N GLU A 76 -11.01 13.59 8.37
CA GLU A 76 -9.99 14.19 7.50
C GLU A 76 -8.88 13.19 7.22
N ARG A 77 -8.47 12.44 8.22
CA ARG A 77 -7.53 11.34 8.10
C ARG A 77 -8.02 10.30 7.08
N SER A 78 -9.27 9.85 7.17
CA SER A 78 -9.85 8.91 6.21
C SER A 78 -9.86 9.44 4.77
N LYS A 79 -10.10 10.75 4.57
CA LYS A 79 -10.01 11.37 3.23
C LYS A 79 -8.59 11.33 2.69
N LEU A 80 -7.60 11.55 3.53
CA LEU A 80 -6.19 11.51 3.14
C LEU A 80 -5.75 10.08 2.80
N GLU A 81 -6.13 9.11 3.64
CA GLU A 81 -5.80 7.68 3.47
C GLU A 81 -6.35 7.09 2.17
N ARG A 82 -7.47 7.59 1.63
CA ARG A 82 -8.02 7.17 0.32
C ARG A 82 -7.10 7.50 -0.86
N ARG A 83 -6.16 8.43 -0.66
CA ARG A 83 -5.14 8.81 -1.65
C ARG A 83 -3.92 7.89 -1.62
N PHE A 84 -3.91 6.88 -0.74
CA PHE A 84 -2.86 5.88 -0.61
C PHE A 84 -3.30 4.56 -1.21
N GLY A 85 -2.42 3.96 -2.02
CA GLY A 85 -2.45 2.54 -2.33
C GLY A 85 -1.39 1.83 -1.48
N VAL A 86 -1.75 0.73 -0.83
CA VAL A 86 -0.79 -0.03 -0.01
C VAL A 86 -0.82 -1.50 -0.40
N LEU A 87 0.33 -1.99 -0.83
CA LEU A 87 0.60 -3.41 -1.02
C LEU A 87 1.43 -3.92 0.16
N PHE A 88 0.83 -4.71 1.02
CA PHE A 88 1.52 -5.38 2.12
C PHE A 88 2.23 -6.65 1.66
N GLN A 89 3.29 -7.05 2.33
CA GLN A 89 4.13 -8.21 2.04
C GLN A 89 3.34 -9.49 1.72
N ASN A 90 2.28 -9.78 2.48
CA ASN A 90 1.42 -10.95 2.29
C ASN A 90 0.13 -10.65 1.53
N GLY A 91 0.05 -9.50 0.84
CA GLY A 91 -1.12 -9.06 0.09
C GLY A 91 -2.29 -8.56 0.94
N ALA A 92 -2.51 -9.11 2.13
CA ALA A 92 -3.58 -8.75 3.07
C ALA A 92 -4.99 -8.73 2.44
N LEU A 93 -5.28 -9.65 1.51
CA LEU A 93 -6.60 -9.82 0.93
C LEU A 93 -7.58 -10.41 1.96
N PHE A 94 -8.85 -10.02 1.89
CA PHE A 94 -9.92 -10.65 2.65
C PHE A 94 -10.13 -12.07 2.11
N SER A 95 -9.86 -13.08 2.93
CA SER A 95 -9.91 -14.49 2.53
C SER A 95 -11.32 -14.99 2.20
N SER A 96 -12.34 -14.34 2.77
CA SER A 96 -13.76 -14.64 2.52
C SER A 96 -14.36 -13.96 1.28
N LEU A 97 -13.58 -13.12 0.60
CA LEU A 97 -14.00 -12.41 -0.61
C LEU A 97 -13.20 -12.93 -1.81
N THR A 98 -13.84 -12.97 -2.97
CA THR A 98 -13.15 -13.22 -4.24
C THR A 98 -12.20 -12.07 -4.58
N VAL A 99 -11.31 -12.24 -5.55
CA VAL A 99 -10.43 -11.18 -6.05
C VAL A 99 -11.25 -9.96 -6.50
N SER A 100 -12.30 -10.18 -7.28
CA SER A 100 -13.16 -9.09 -7.74
C SER A 100 -13.80 -8.34 -6.58
N GLU A 101 -14.33 -9.06 -5.58
CA GLU A 101 -14.94 -8.44 -4.39
C GLU A 101 -13.90 -7.68 -3.53
N ASN A 102 -12.68 -8.19 -3.39
CA ASN A 102 -11.59 -7.48 -2.73
C ASN A 102 -11.29 -6.12 -3.39
N ILE A 103 -11.35 -6.05 -4.72
CA ILE A 103 -11.13 -4.81 -5.47
C ILE A 103 -12.36 -3.91 -5.46
N CYS A 104 -13.58 -4.48 -5.52
CA CYS A 104 -14.83 -3.73 -5.46
C CYS A 104 -15.03 -3.02 -4.12
N LEU A 105 -14.55 -3.61 -3.02
CA LEU A 105 -14.80 -3.10 -1.68
C LEU A 105 -14.39 -1.62 -1.52
N PRO A 106 -13.14 -1.20 -1.79
CA PRO A 106 -12.78 0.21 -1.69
C PRO A 106 -13.54 1.10 -2.69
N LEU A 107 -13.90 0.60 -3.87
CA LEU A 107 -14.65 1.36 -4.86
C LEU A 107 -16.08 1.67 -4.38
N ILE A 108 -16.72 0.73 -3.71
CA ILE A 108 -18.08 0.91 -3.16
C ILE A 108 -18.01 1.78 -1.90
N GLU A 109 -17.16 1.43 -0.94
CA GLU A 109 -17.13 2.06 0.39
C GLU A 109 -16.55 3.48 0.36
N HIS A 110 -15.60 3.76 -0.54
CA HIS A 110 -14.87 5.03 -0.56
C HIS A 110 -15.14 5.91 -1.77
N ALA A 111 -15.35 5.32 -2.95
CA ALA A 111 -15.73 6.08 -4.15
C ALA A 111 -17.23 6.15 -4.37
N GLY A 112 -18.04 5.40 -3.62
CA GLY A 112 -19.50 5.42 -3.72
C GLY A 112 -20.04 4.83 -5.03
N LEU A 113 -19.26 3.98 -5.71
CA LEU A 113 -19.69 3.38 -6.98
C LEU A 113 -20.82 2.38 -6.76
N SER A 114 -21.70 2.26 -7.75
CA SER A 114 -22.66 1.16 -7.79
C SER A 114 -21.93 -0.20 -7.88
N ARG A 115 -22.59 -1.28 -7.46
CA ARG A 115 -22.01 -2.63 -7.58
C ARG A 115 -21.64 -2.98 -9.03
N ALA A 116 -22.43 -2.55 -10.00
CA ALA A 116 -22.17 -2.81 -11.42
C ALA A 116 -20.93 -2.07 -11.91
N ASP A 117 -20.78 -0.78 -11.56
CA ASP A 117 -19.61 0.03 -11.93
C ASP A 117 -18.34 -0.45 -11.22
N ALA A 118 -18.44 -0.81 -9.93
CA ALA A 118 -17.33 -1.38 -9.17
C ALA A 118 -16.84 -2.71 -9.79
N GLN A 119 -17.76 -3.59 -10.22
CA GLN A 119 -17.41 -4.83 -10.90
C GLN A 119 -16.74 -4.59 -12.26
N PHE A 120 -17.20 -3.59 -13.01
CA PHE A 120 -16.55 -3.19 -14.27
C PHE A 120 -15.12 -2.69 -14.00
N MET A 121 -14.95 -1.77 -13.05
CA MET A 121 -13.63 -1.26 -12.66
C MET A 121 -12.71 -2.35 -12.12
N ALA A 122 -13.24 -3.29 -11.33
CA ALA A 122 -12.46 -4.43 -10.84
C ALA A 122 -11.87 -5.26 -11.98
N LYS A 123 -12.62 -5.51 -13.06
CA LYS A 123 -12.10 -6.21 -14.26
C LYS A 123 -10.94 -5.44 -14.90
N VAL A 124 -11.05 -4.11 -14.98
CA VAL A 124 -9.98 -3.25 -15.51
C VAL A 124 -8.73 -3.38 -14.65
N LYS A 125 -8.87 -3.26 -13.31
CA LYS A 125 -7.73 -3.35 -12.38
C LYS A 125 -7.09 -4.74 -12.35
N ILE A 126 -7.88 -5.81 -12.49
CA ILE A 126 -7.40 -7.19 -12.65
C ILE A 126 -6.52 -7.31 -13.90
N SER A 127 -6.98 -6.77 -15.02
CA SER A 127 -6.24 -6.77 -16.28
C SER A 127 -4.94 -5.95 -16.18
N LEU A 128 -5.01 -4.74 -15.58
CA LEU A 128 -3.83 -3.88 -15.38
C LEU A 128 -2.77 -4.53 -14.49
N ALA A 129 -3.18 -5.31 -13.49
CA ALA A 129 -2.25 -6.06 -12.65
C ALA A 129 -1.72 -7.35 -13.30
N GLY A 130 -2.03 -7.61 -14.56
CA GLY A 130 -1.57 -8.77 -15.32
C GLY A 130 -2.16 -10.10 -14.85
N LEU A 131 -3.34 -10.08 -14.24
CA LEU A 131 -4.10 -11.28 -13.87
C LEU A 131 -4.99 -11.74 -15.03
N PRO A 132 -5.19 -13.06 -15.20
CA PRO A 132 -6.14 -13.56 -16.16
C PRO A 132 -7.58 -13.22 -15.72
N PRO A 133 -8.52 -13.03 -16.67
CA PRO A 133 -9.89 -12.59 -16.36
C PRO A 133 -10.65 -13.51 -15.39
N ASP A 134 -10.38 -14.82 -15.43
CA ASP A 134 -11.00 -15.82 -14.54
C ASP A 134 -10.54 -15.72 -13.10
N ALA A 135 -9.40 -15.05 -12.83
CA ALA A 135 -8.91 -14.81 -11.47
C ALA A 135 -9.88 -13.99 -10.63
N GLY A 136 -10.71 -13.15 -11.26
CA GLY A 136 -11.69 -12.32 -10.56
C GLY A 136 -12.70 -13.11 -9.73
N ALA A 137 -13.05 -14.33 -10.15
CA ALA A 137 -14.00 -15.19 -9.46
C ALA A 137 -13.36 -16.08 -8.37
N LYS A 138 -12.03 -16.13 -8.30
CA LYS A 138 -11.29 -16.99 -7.37
C LYS A 138 -11.14 -16.33 -6.00
N TYR A 139 -11.10 -17.14 -4.97
CA TYR A 139 -10.71 -16.73 -3.61
C TYR A 139 -9.18 -16.68 -3.48
N PRO A 140 -8.63 -15.89 -2.55
CA PRO A 140 -7.18 -15.82 -2.33
C PRO A 140 -6.50 -17.17 -2.14
N ALA A 141 -7.17 -18.13 -1.49
CA ALA A 141 -6.65 -19.49 -1.26
C ALA A 141 -6.48 -20.33 -2.55
N GLU A 142 -7.13 -19.92 -3.64
CA GLU A 142 -7.09 -20.63 -4.94
C GLU A 142 -6.01 -20.04 -5.88
N LEU A 143 -5.28 -19.02 -5.42
CA LEU A 143 -4.28 -18.31 -6.20
C LEU A 143 -2.86 -18.77 -5.87
N SER A 144 -1.96 -18.71 -6.86
CA SER A 144 -0.52 -18.78 -6.58
C SER A 144 -0.05 -17.56 -5.79
N GLY A 145 1.10 -17.63 -5.11
CA GLY A 145 1.66 -16.51 -4.35
C GLY A 145 1.83 -15.24 -5.20
N GLY A 146 2.29 -15.39 -6.45
CA GLY A 146 2.38 -14.28 -7.40
C GLY A 146 1.02 -13.68 -7.77
N MET A 147 0.00 -14.54 -7.98
CA MET A 147 -1.35 -14.05 -8.24
C MET A 147 -1.97 -13.33 -7.04
N VAL A 148 -1.71 -13.80 -5.81
CA VAL A 148 -2.15 -13.11 -4.59
C VAL A 148 -1.58 -11.69 -4.54
N LYS A 149 -0.28 -11.51 -4.85
CA LYS A 149 0.36 -10.19 -4.87
C LYS A 149 -0.21 -9.28 -5.96
N ARG A 150 -0.43 -9.81 -7.17
CA ARG A 150 -1.06 -9.05 -8.26
C ARG A 150 -2.50 -8.66 -7.93
N ALA A 151 -3.28 -9.52 -7.29
CA ALA A 151 -4.62 -9.20 -6.82
C ALA A 151 -4.59 -8.12 -5.73
N ALA A 152 -3.64 -8.18 -4.81
CA ALA A 152 -3.44 -7.16 -3.79
C ALA A 152 -2.98 -5.81 -4.39
N LEU A 153 -2.14 -5.85 -5.43
CA LEU A 153 -1.76 -4.65 -6.21
C LEU A 153 -2.99 -4.06 -6.91
N ALA A 154 -3.80 -4.88 -7.57
CA ALA A 154 -5.05 -4.44 -8.21
C ALA A 154 -5.98 -3.74 -7.21
N ARG A 155 -6.09 -4.27 -5.98
CA ARG A 155 -6.86 -3.63 -4.91
C ARG A 155 -6.21 -2.32 -4.44
N ALA A 156 -4.89 -2.29 -4.28
CA ALA A 156 -4.16 -1.08 -3.88
C ALA A 156 -4.34 0.06 -4.90
N LEU A 157 -4.46 -0.29 -6.18
CA LEU A 157 -4.69 0.65 -7.29
C LEU A 157 -6.17 0.96 -7.55
N ALA A 158 -7.10 0.40 -6.77
CA ALA A 158 -8.54 0.51 -7.06
C ALA A 158 -9.03 1.97 -7.12
N LEU A 159 -8.55 2.81 -6.21
CA LEU A 159 -8.94 4.23 -6.08
C LEU A 159 -8.05 5.20 -6.86
N ASP A 160 -7.18 4.73 -7.75
CA ASP A 160 -6.19 5.55 -8.47
C ASP A 160 -5.39 6.46 -7.51
N PRO A 161 -4.63 5.88 -6.56
CA PRO A 161 -3.98 6.61 -5.49
C PRO A 161 -2.90 7.57 -6.01
N ASP A 162 -2.70 8.68 -5.28
CA ASP A 162 -1.60 9.62 -5.55
C ASP A 162 -0.24 9.08 -5.11
N ILE A 163 -0.21 8.17 -4.11
CA ILE A 163 1.00 7.50 -3.62
C ILE A 163 0.73 6.01 -3.52
N LEU A 164 1.65 5.21 -4.05
CA LEU A 164 1.64 3.76 -3.91
C LEU A 164 2.79 3.31 -3.00
N PHE A 165 2.45 2.64 -1.91
CA PHE A 165 3.39 2.03 -0.97
C PHE A 165 3.49 0.53 -1.23
N LEU A 166 4.72 0.03 -1.41
CA LEU A 166 5.00 -1.38 -1.67
C LEU A 166 5.90 -1.94 -0.56
N ASP A 167 5.37 -2.88 0.24
CA ASP A 167 6.13 -3.58 1.29
C ASP A 167 6.59 -4.93 0.76
N GLU A 168 7.86 -5.02 0.35
CA GLU A 168 8.50 -6.23 -0.21
C GLU A 168 7.68 -6.86 -1.35
N PRO A 169 7.40 -6.13 -2.45
CA PRO A 169 6.48 -6.58 -3.50
C PRO A 169 6.90 -7.88 -4.17
N THR A 170 8.20 -8.17 -4.25
CA THR A 170 8.75 -9.36 -4.90
C THR A 170 9.12 -10.48 -3.92
N ALA A 171 9.03 -10.27 -2.60
CA ALA A 171 9.38 -11.28 -1.61
C ALA A 171 8.55 -12.55 -1.78
N GLY A 172 9.21 -13.72 -1.78
CA GLY A 172 8.54 -15.02 -1.94
C GLY A 172 8.03 -15.33 -3.34
N LEU A 173 8.36 -14.52 -4.35
CA LEU A 173 8.19 -14.86 -5.75
C LEU A 173 9.42 -15.62 -6.25
N ASP A 174 9.22 -16.55 -7.20
CA ASP A 174 10.34 -17.11 -7.95
C ASP A 174 10.95 -16.03 -8.87
N PRO A 175 12.19 -16.22 -9.37
CA PRO A 175 12.87 -15.21 -10.18
C PRO A 175 12.10 -14.77 -11.43
N ILE A 176 11.33 -15.70 -12.04
CA ILE A 176 10.51 -15.40 -13.23
C ILE A 176 9.28 -14.57 -12.82
N GLY A 177 8.64 -14.95 -11.72
CA GLY A 177 7.52 -14.21 -11.16
C GLY A 177 7.90 -12.81 -10.69
N ALA A 178 9.10 -12.65 -10.11
CA ALA A 178 9.64 -11.36 -9.71
C ALA A 178 9.90 -10.47 -10.94
N ALA A 179 10.58 -10.98 -11.96
CA ALA A 179 10.84 -10.25 -13.21
C ALA A 179 9.55 -9.84 -13.95
N ALA A 180 8.50 -10.66 -13.86
CA ALA A 180 7.19 -10.34 -14.45
C ALA A 180 6.38 -9.32 -13.63
N PHE A 181 6.81 -8.99 -12.40
CA PHE A 181 6.18 -7.97 -11.56
C PHE A 181 6.78 -6.57 -11.80
N ASP A 182 8.06 -6.49 -12.18
CA ASP A 182 8.80 -5.23 -12.39
C ASP A 182 8.24 -4.31 -13.50
N PRO A 183 7.61 -4.81 -14.60
CA PRO A 183 7.08 -3.93 -15.65
C PRO A 183 5.72 -3.29 -15.33
N VAL A 184 5.16 -3.46 -14.16
CA VAL A 184 3.91 -2.84 -13.72
C VAL A 184 4.19 -1.57 -12.91
#